data_2ac6796d9b3f765745cf42ea7ab675c3
#
_entry.id   2ac6796d9b3f765745cf42ea7ab675c3
#
_cell.length_a   1.000
_cell.length_b   1.000
_cell.length_c   1.000
_cell.angle_alpha   90.00
_cell.angle_beta   90.00
_cell.angle_gamma   90.00
#
_symmetry.space_group_name_H-M   'P 1'
#
loop_
_entity.id
_entity.type
_entity.pdbx_description
1 polymer ?
#
loop_
_entity_poly.entity_id
_entity_poly.type
_entity_poly.pdbx_seq_one_letter_code
_entity_poly.pdbx_strand_id
1 'polypeptide(L)'
;MTEGESTSSSDLDQQTELSKAGYRYLKEGRFQEAVESFKGILEINPENNYGLVGLGEAARKQGKFDEAVDYYRSCLEFHPGNKFALVGLADCYRAQSAYHKAIEIWEQYLDQDDQDVTVLTRIADAYRKVKNFEKSKALYLKALEVETDNPYALNGLGHLHFDFKHYSEAVPYWERMLENDPKNIKVITSLGNCYRKTKDFGGGLPYFETALEIEPLNFYALFGIADCYRGMNRHRDSLDAWEKILEADPNNKVIITRAGDAYRNLGELEKAVEYYKRALNIEFDLYAVIGLALISKIKGDHLQAIESLTGLLAQNPKNHRLVIEIADSYIKLGNGEAAVETLTRFLRLGGKNAKVSEMLKYLQK
;
A
#
# COMPACT_ATOMS: atom_id res chain seq x y z
N MET A 1 -47.16 -32.74 14.30
CA MET A 1 -47.90 -32.11 13.22
C MET A 1 -47.68 -30.61 13.36
N THR A 2 -46.71 -30.06 12.70
CA THR A 2 -46.48 -28.62 12.63
C THR A 2 -47.13 -28.17 11.34
N GLU A 3 -48.24 -27.44 11.45
CA GLU A 3 -48.89 -26.79 10.33
C GLU A 3 -47.92 -25.76 9.73
N GLY A 4 -47.43 -26.03 8.55
CA GLY A 4 -46.79 -25.03 7.74
C GLY A 4 -47.86 -24.05 7.28
N GLU A 5 -47.85 -22.83 7.82
CA GLU A 5 -48.67 -21.73 7.32
C GLU A 5 -48.26 -21.48 5.85
N SER A 6 -49.14 -21.82 4.93
CA SER A 6 -48.97 -21.50 3.50
C SER A 6 -49.16 -19.99 3.36
N THR A 7 -48.07 -19.27 3.06
CA THR A 7 -48.12 -17.85 2.68
C THR A 7 -49.17 -17.62 1.62
N SER A 8 -50.08 -16.67 1.87
CA SER A 8 -51.16 -16.36 0.94
C SER A 8 -50.61 -15.75 -0.36
N SER A 9 -51.33 -15.88 -1.48
CA SER A 9 -50.90 -15.22 -2.76
C SER A 9 -50.74 -13.70 -2.57
N SER A 10 -51.59 -13.11 -1.69
CA SER A 10 -51.52 -11.68 -1.32
C SER A 10 -50.19 -11.33 -0.62
N ASP A 11 -49.72 -12.21 0.29
CA ASP A 11 -48.50 -11.96 1.07
C ASP A 11 -47.26 -12.06 0.15
N LEU A 12 -47.29 -12.95 -0.84
CA LEU A 12 -46.20 -13.10 -1.83
C LEU A 12 -46.11 -11.87 -2.74
N ASP A 13 -47.26 -11.36 -3.19
CA ASP A 13 -47.32 -10.13 -3.99
C ASP A 13 -46.82 -8.93 -3.20
N GLN A 14 -47.18 -8.80 -1.94
CA GLN A 14 -46.75 -7.74 -1.04
C GLN A 14 -45.23 -7.80 -0.79
N GLN A 15 -44.66 -8.97 -0.49
CA GLN A 15 -43.23 -9.16 -0.31
C GLN A 15 -42.46 -8.76 -1.57
N THR A 16 -42.98 -9.12 -2.75
CA THR A 16 -42.38 -8.79 -4.03
C THR A 16 -42.31 -7.28 -4.28
N GLU A 17 -43.41 -6.56 -4.00
CA GLU A 17 -43.47 -5.11 -4.15
C GLU A 17 -42.55 -4.38 -3.15
N LEU A 18 -42.53 -4.83 -1.89
CA LEU A 18 -41.63 -4.31 -0.86
C LEU A 18 -40.14 -4.53 -1.24
N SER A 19 -39.82 -5.71 -1.80
CA SER A 19 -38.46 -6.03 -2.28
C SER A 19 -38.03 -5.08 -3.40
N LYS A 20 -38.87 -4.90 -4.44
CA LYS A 20 -38.60 -3.95 -5.52
C LYS A 20 -38.41 -2.53 -5.00
N ALA A 21 -39.26 -2.08 -4.09
CA ALA A 21 -39.17 -0.74 -3.48
C ALA A 21 -37.87 -0.60 -2.69
N GLY A 22 -37.53 -1.56 -1.85
CA GLY A 22 -36.31 -1.57 -1.04
C GLY A 22 -35.05 -1.47 -1.88
N TYR A 23 -34.89 -2.29 -2.93
CA TYR A 23 -33.72 -2.22 -3.83
C TYR A 23 -33.68 -0.93 -4.66
N ARG A 24 -34.83 -0.37 -5.03
CA ARG A 24 -34.89 0.96 -5.67
C ARG A 24 -34.37 2.05 -4.72
N TYR A 25 -34.83 2.05 -3.46
CA TYR A 25 -34.34 2.99 -2.44
C TYR A 25 -32.85 2.84 -2.16
N LEU A 26 -32.32 1.60 -2.11
CA LEU A 26 -30.88 1.37 -2.00
C LEU A 26 -30.08 1.98 -3.15
N LYS A 27 -30.61 1.92 -4.36
CA LYS A 27 -29.98 2.50 -5.57
C LYS A 27 -30.01 4.04 -5.50
N GLU A 28 -31.08 4.60 -4.96
CA GLU A 28 -31.26 6.06 -4.78
C GLU A 28 -30.50 6.61 -3.55
N GLY A 29 -29.88 5.75 -2.73
CA GLY A 29 -29.19 6.16 -1.50
C GLY A 29 -30.14 6.48 -0.32
N ARG A 30 -31.42 6.13 -0.43
CA ARG A 30 -32.47 6.34 0.56
C ARG A 30 -32.51 5.14 1.51
N PHE A 31 -31.50 5.09 2.38
CA PHE A 31 -31.28 3.89 3.20
C PHE A 31 -32.36 3.64 4.23
N GLN A 32 -32.97 4.69 4.79
CA GLN A 32 -34.02 4.53 5.80
C GLN A 32 -35.26 3.86 5.20
N GLU A 33 -35.73 4.34 4.06
CA GLU A 33 -36.89 3.80 3.36
C GLU A 33 -36.61 2.38 2.82
N ALA A 34 -35.36 2.10 2.44
CA ALA A 34 -34.95 0.75 2.08
C ALA A 34 -35.07 -0.20 3.27
N VAL A 35 -34.57 0.19 4.46
CA VAL A 35 -34.67 -0.59 5.70
C VAL A 35 -36.12 -0.85 6.07
N GLU A 36 -37.00 0.17 6.02
CA GLU A 36 -38.43 0.00 6.30
C GLU A 36 -39.08 -0.99 5.35
N SER A 37 -38.77 -0.90 4.06
CA SER A 37 -39.31 -1.85 3.07
C SER A 37 -38.84 -3.29 3.33
N PHE A 38 -37.58 -3.52 3.64
CA PHE A 38 -37.06 -4.86 3.92
C PHE A 38 -37.57 -5.40 5.28
N LYS A 39 -37.73 -4.56 6.30
CA LYS A 39 -38.35 -4.95 7.56
C LYS A 39 -39.80 -5.38 7.34
N GLY A 40 -40.56 -4.67 6.52
CA GLY A 40 -41.91 -5.06 6.17
C GLY A 40 -41.99 -6.45 5.50
N ILE A 41 -40.94 -6.86 4.75
CA ILE A 41 -40.87 -8.24 4.25
C ILE A 41 -40.71 -9.24 5.42
N LEU A 42 -39.85 -8.94 6.39
CA LEU A 42 -39.59 -9.83 7.53
C LEU A 42 -40.73 -9.90 8.52
N GLU A 43 -41.61 -8.89 8.58
CA GLU A 43 -42.85 -8.94 9.37
C GLU A 43 -43.82 -9.98 8.78
N ILE A 44 -43.77 -10.18 7.45
CA ILE A 44 -44.62 -11.19 6.77
C ILE A 44 -43.95 -12.57 6.83
N ASN A 45 -42.62 -12.62 6.56
CA ASN A 45 -41.87 -13.85 6.58
C ASN A 45 -40.46 -13.57 7.13
N PRO A 46 -40.20 -13.89 8.42
CA PRO A 46 -38.93 -13.62 9.09
C PRO A 46 -37.70 -14.32 8.42
N GLU A 47 -37.90 -15.39 7.69
CA GLU A 47 -36.86 -16.15 7.04
C GLU A 47 -36.60 -15.72 5.57
N ASN A 48 -37.31 -14.68 5.12
CA ASN A 48 -37.23 -14.26 3.72
C ASN A 48 -35.83 -13.76 3.34
N ASN A 49 -35.21 -14.41 2.36
CA ASN A 49 -33.84 -14.10 1.91
C ASN A 49 -33.70 -12.69 1.33
N TYR A 50 -34.71 -12.17 0.61
CA TYR A 50 -34.67 -10.80 0.07
C TYR A 50 -34.71 -9.75 1.17
N GLY A 51 -35.50 -9.96 2.23
CA GLY A 51 -35.55 -9.10 3.39
C GLY A 51 -34.20 -9.07 4.14
N LEU A 52 -33.66 -10.26 4.46
CA LEU A 52 -32.40 -10.39 5.20
C LEU A 52 -31.20 -9.87 4.38
N VAL A 53 -31.06 -10.26 3.12
CA VAL A 53 -29.98 -9.76 2.24
C VAL A 53 -30.12 -8.26 2.03
N GLY A 54 -31.34 -7.75 1.82
CA GLY A 54 -31.61 -6.32 1.63
C GLY A 54 -31.21 -5.47 2.84
N LEU A 55 -31.53 -5.93 4.07
CA LEU A 55 -31.07 -5.27 5.30
C LEU A 55 -29.56 -5.30 5.46
N GLY A 56 -28.94 -6.46 5.17
CA GLY A 56 -27.49 -6.59 5.16
C GLY A 56 -26.83 -5.62 4.19
N GLU A 57 -27.37 -5.48 2.97
CA GLU A 57 -26.86 -4.55 1.96
C GLU A 57 -27.05 -3.08 2.39
N ALA A 58 -28.20 -2.74 2.99
CA ALA A 58 -28.46 -1.41 3.51
C ALA A 58 -27.49 -1.04 4.63
N ALA A 59 -27.24 -1.94 5.57
CA ALA A 59 -26.27 -1.75 6.65
C ALA A 59 -24.83 -1.64 6.10
N ARG A 60 -24.44 -2.51 5.18
CA ARG A 60 -23.12 -2.50 4.54
C ARG A 60 -22.84 -1.18 3.83
N LYS A 61 -23.78 -0.67 3.05
CA LYS A 61 -23.65 0.63 2.36
C LYS A 61 -23.56 1.82 3.31
N GLN A 62 -24.09 1.71 4.51
CA GLN A 62 -23.96 2.70 5.59
C GLN A 62 -22.64 2.53 6.39
N GLY A 63 -21.82 1.54 6.09
CA GLY A 63 -20.58 1.23 6.83
C GLY A 63 -20.83 0.51 8.18
N LYS A 64 -22.05 0.06 8.45
CA LYS A 64 -22.43 -0.69 9.66
C LYS A 64 -22.14 -2.17 9.45
N PHE A 65 -20.86 -2.52 9.39
CA PHE A 65 -20.44 -3.86 8.96
C PHE A 65 -20.85 -4.96 9.94
N ASP A 66 -20.87 -4.71 11.25
CA ASP A 66 -21.30 -5.70 12.25
C ASP A 66 -22.79 -6.04 12.10
N GLU A 67 -23.64 -5.02 11.97
CA GLU A 67 -25.08 -5.20 11.72
C GLU A 67 -25.32 -5.95 10.38
N ALA A 68 -24.57 -5.63 9.35
CA ALA A 68 -24.63 -6.32 8.07
C ALA A 68 -24.25 -7.81 8.18
N VAL A 69 -23.19 -8.10 8.95
CA VAL A 69 -22.74 -9.48 9.23
C VAL A 69 -23.88 -10.29 9.87
N ASP A 70 -24.60 -9.72 10.84
CA ASP A 70 -25.68 -10.41 11.52
C ASP A 70 -26.83 -10.75 10.57
N TYR A 71 -27.24 -9.81 9.72
CA TYR A 71 -28.28 -10.08 8.72
C TYR A 71 -27.88 -11.13 7.68
N TYR A 72 -26.64 -11.05 7.16
CA TYR A 72 -26.18 -12.06 6.21
C TYR A 72 -26.04 -13.44 6.85
N ARG A 73 -25.59 -13.54 8.09
CA ARG A 73 -25.54 -14.80 8.83
C ARG A 73 -26.93 -15.38 9.03
N SER A 74 -27.89 -14.56 9.48
CA SER A 74 -29.27 -15.00 9.61
C SER A 74 -29.84 -15.50 8.27
N CYS A 75 -29.50 -14.84 7.16
CA CYS A 75 -29.89 -15.36 5.85
C CYS A 75 -29.29 -16.74 5.58
N LEU A 76 -28.01 -16.95 5.92
CA LEU A 76 -27.31 -18.20 5.66
C LEU A 76 -27.73 -19.34 6.60
N GLU A 77 -28.29 -19.05 7.76
CA GLU A 77 -28.91 -20.04 8.65
C GLU A 77 -30.12 -20.69 7.99
N PHE A 78 -30.97 -19.92 7.33
CA PHE A 78 -32.16 -20.42 6.62
C PHE A 78 -31.86 -20.83 5.16
N HIS A 79 -30.90 -20.16 4.52
CA HIS A 79 -30.53 -20.31 3.11
C HIS A 79 -29.03 -20.48 2.94
N PRO A 80 -28.40 -21.61 3.34
CA PRO A 80 -26.94 -21.76 3.38
C PRO A 80 -26.21 -21.53 2.06
N GLY A 81 -26.91 -21.73 0.92
CA GLY A 81 -26.38 -21.52 -0.42
C GLY A 81 -26.68 -20.14 -1.02
N ASN A 82 -27.18 -19.17 -0.24
CA ASN A 82 -27.52 -17.88 -0.81
C ASN A 82 -26.28 -17.10 -1.24
N LYS A 83 -26.04 -17.02 -2.57
CA LYS A 83 -24.88 -16.37 -3.16
C LYS A 83 -24.71 -14.91 -2.76
N PHE A 84 -25.81 -14.15 -2.65
CA PHE A 84 -25.76 -12.73 -2.29
C PHE A 84 -25.36 -12.54 -0.82
N ALA A 85 -25.88 -13.42 0.07
CA ALA A 85 -25.50 -13.38 1.49
C ALA A 85 -24.03 -13.78 1.68
N LEU A 86 -23.53 -14.81 0.99
CA LEU A 86 -22.12 -15.22 1.03
C LEU A 86 -21.19 -14.08 0.58
N VAL A 87 -21.47 -13.46 -0.57
CA VAL A 87 -20.66 -12.35 -1.08
C VAL A 87 -20.74 -11.15 -0.16
N GLY A 88 -21.93 -10.78 0.32
CA GLY A 88 -22.12 -9.65 1.22
C GLY A 88 -21.41 -9.83 2.57
N LEU A 89 -21.49 -11.02 3.16
CA LEU A 89 -20.80 -11.38 4.40
C LEU A 89 -19.28 -11.32 4.26
N ALA A 90 -18.75 -11.90 3.19
CA ALA A 90 -17.31 -11.88 2.92
C ALA A 90 -16.79 -10.47 2.64
N ASP A 91 -17.56 -9.64 1.91
CA ASP A 91 -17.23 -8.23 1.69
C ASP A 91 -17.20 -7.43 3.01
N CYS A 92 -18.11 -7.71 3.96
CA CYS A 92 -18.07 -7.10 5.29
C CYS A 92 -16.78 -7.48 6.03
N TYR A 93 -16.42 -8.77 6.06
CA TYR A 93 -15.16 -9.20 6.69
C TYR A 93 -13.93 -8.59 6.02
N ARG A 94 -13.93 -8.47 4.69
CA ARG A 94 -12.85 -7.77 3.96
C ARG A 94 -12.74 -6.31 4.38
N ALA A 95 -13.86 -5.59 4.50
CA ALA A 95 -13.89 -4.20 4.93
C ALA A 95 -13.35 -4.02 6.36
N GLN A 96 -13.58 -5.00 7.23
CA GLN A 96 -13.05 -5.08 8.59
C GLN A 96 -11.59 -5.59 8.64
N SER A 97 -10.95 -5.82 7.49
CA SER A 97 -9.62 -6.43 7.38
C SER A 97 -9.52 -7.85 7.95
N ALA A 98 -10.62 -8.53 8.17
CA ALA A 98 -10.70 -9.92 8.62
C ALA A 98 -10.56 -10.90 7.43
N TYR A 99 -9.44 -10.78 6.70
CA TYR A 99 -9.23 -11.45 5.42
C TYR A 99 -9.38 -12.97 5.47
N HIS A 100 -8.97 -13.64 6.55
CA HIS A 100 -9.14 -15.10 6.67
C HIS A 100 -10.60 -15.51 6.68
N LYS A 101 -11.46 -14.78 7.42
CA LYS A 101 -12.91 -15.04 7.43
C LYS A 101 -13.55 -14.75 6.07
N ALA A 102 -13.12 -13.68 5.41
CA ALA A 102 -13.61 -13.35 4.07
C ALA A 102 -13.28 -14.47 3.06
N ILE A 103 -12.05 -15.01 3.12
CA ILE A 103 -11.61 -16.12 2.26
C ILE A 103 -12.48 -17.35 2.46
N GLU A 104 -12.70 -17.78 3.72
CA GLU A 104 -13.53 -18.96 4.04
C GLU A 104 -14.94 -18.86 3.45
N ILE A 105 -15.56 -17.68 3.52
CA ILE A 105 -16.91 -17.47 2.99
C ILE A 105 -16.92 -17.41 1.46
N TRP A 106 -15.94 -16.75 0.84
CA TRP A 106 -15.84 -16.74 -0.62
C TRP A 106 -15.47 -18.12 -1.21
N GLU A 107 -14.68 -18.94 -0.49
CA GLU A 107 -14.40 -20.32 -0.91
C GLU A 107 -15.70 -21.14 -0.92
N GLN A 108 -16.59 -21.00 0.06
CA GLN A 108 -17.93 -21.61 0.04
C GLN A 108 -18.78 -21.15 -1.15
N TYR A 109 -18.65 -19.90 -1.57
CA TYR A 109 -19.31 -19.41 -2.79
C TYR A 109 -18.74 -20.09 -4.03
N LEU A 110 -17.40 -20.24 -4.13
CA LEU A 110 -16.77 -20.86 -5.29
C LEU A 110 -17.08 -22.35 -5.44
N ASP A 111 -17.51 -23.04 -4.38
CA ASP A 111 -18.04 -24.42 -4.47
C ASP A 111 -19.31 -24.50 -5.34
N GLN A 112 -20.03 -23.36 -5.49
CA GLN A 112 -21.25 -23.27 -6.29
C GLN A 112 -21.02 -22.63 -7.66
N ASP A 113 -20.04 -21.74 -7.77
CA ASP A 113 -19.71 -20.98 -8.98
C ASP A 113 -18.22 -20.65 -9.01
N ASP A 114 -17.45 -21.55 -9.56
CA ASP A 114 -16.00 -21.49 -9.57
C ASP A 114 -15.42 -20.61 -10.70
N GLN A 115 -16.28 -19.98 -11.51
CA GLN A 115 -15.92 -19.10 -12.62
C GLN A 115 -16.34 -17.65 -12.43
N ASP A 116 -16.89 -17.27 -11.28
CA ASP A 116 -17.20 -15.85 -10.98
C ASP A 116 -15.90 -15.05 -10.86
N VAL A 117 -15.54 -14.33 -11.92
CA VAL A 117 -14.31 -13.53 -12.00
C VAL A 117 -14.23 -12.47 -10.90
N THR A 118 -15.38 -11.90 -10.51
CA THR A 118 -15.44 -10.91 -9.43
C THR A 118 -15.04 -11.53 -8.10
N VAL A 119 -15.56 -12.71 -7.78
CA VAL A 119 -15.24 -13.42 -6.54
C VAL A 119 -13.81 -13.95 -6.59
N LEU A 120 -13.38 -14.55 -7.71
CA LEU A 120 -12.01 -15.02 -7.90
C LEU A 120 -10.98 -13.91 -7.62
N THR A 121 -11.18 -12.71 -8.18
CA THR A 121 -10.25 -11.58 -7.98
C THR A 121 -10.28 -11.04 -6.55
N ARG A 122 -11.43 -11.04 -5.88
CA ARG A 122 -11.55 -10.64 -4.46
C ARG A 122 -10.82 -11.60 -3.52
N ILE A 123 -10.99 -12.91 -3.71
CA ILE A 123 -10.26 -13.92 -2.93
C ILE A 123 -8.76 -13.82 -3.18
N ALA A 124 -8.37 -13.67 -4.45
CA ALA A 124 -6.97 -13.49 -4.81
C ALA A 124 -6.34 -12.29 -4.10
N ASP A 125 -7.05 -11.12 -4.07
CA ASP A 125 -6.58 -9.95 -3.33
C ASP A 125 -6.50 -10.21 -1.82
N ALA A 126 -7.48 -10.90 -1.23
CA ALA A 126 -7.45 -11.28 0.18
C ALA A 126 -6.26 -12.21 0.49
N TYR A 127 -5.95 -13.19 -0.35
CA TYR A 127 -4.75 -14.01 -0.22
C TYR A 127 -3.46 -13.20 -0.35
N ARG A 128 -3.42 -12.19 -1.22
CA ARG A 128 -2.29 -11.24 -1.32
C ARG A 128 -2.10 -10.49 0.00
N LYS A 129 -3.19 -10.02 0.63
CA LYS A 129 -3.16 -9.31 1.92
C LYS A 129 -2.63 -10.19 3.06
N VAL A 130 -2.99 -11.47 3.10
CA VAL A 130 -2.46 -12.43 4.08
C VAL A 130 -1.13 -13.07 3.65
N LYS A 131 -0.49 -12.51 2.61
CA LYS A 131 0.84 -12.90 2.12
C LYS A 131 0.95 -14.34 1.60
N ASN A 132 -0.13 -14.90 1.09
CA ASN A 132 -0.13 -16.19 0.41
C ASN A 132 0.00 -15.99 -1.12
N PHE A 133 1.25 -15.96 -1.59
CA PHE A 133 1.57 -15.68 -3.00
C PHE A 133 0.95 -16.72 -3.95
N GLU A 134 1.12 -18.01 -3.66
CA GLU A 134 0.74 -19.08 -4.59
C GLU A 134 -0.77 -19.15 -4.80
N LYS A 135 -1.56 -19.12 -3.71
CA LYS A 135 -3.02 -19.12 -3.82
C LYS A 135 -3.53 -17.83 -4.50
N SER A 136 -2.97 -16.68 -4.17
CA SER A 136 -3.33 -15.43 -4.82
C SER A 136 -3.07 -15.48 -6.33
N LYS A 137 -1.87 -15.92 -6.73
CA LYS A 137 -1.49 -16.06 -8.14
C LYS A 137 -2.41 -17.01 -8.90
N ALA A 138 -2.66 -18.20 -8.34
CA ALA A 138 -3.51 -19.20 -8.97
C ALA A 138 -4.92 -18.68 -9.25
N LEU A 139 -5.52 -17.95 -8.30
CA LEU A 139 -6.87 -17.41 -8.45
C LEU A 139 -6.94 -16.24 -9.45
N TYR A 140 -5.94 -15.36 -9.48
CA TYR A 140 -5.89 -14.34 -10.52
C TYR A 140 -5.70 -14.94 -11.92
N LEU A 141 -4.85 -15.98 -12.05
CA LEU A 141 -4.68 -16.68 -13.33
C LEU A 141 -5.97 -17.38 -13.76
N LYS A 142 -6.68 -18.04 -12.82
CA LYS A 142 -8.01 -18.62 -13.11
C LYS A 142 -9.00 -17.55 -13.58
N ALA A 143 -8.99 -16.36 -12.99
CA ALA A 143 -9.81 -15.25 -13.45
C ALA A 143 -9.46 -14.82 -14.89
N LEU A 144 -8.16 -14.84 -15.27
CA LEU A 144 -7.73 -14.55 -16.65
C LEU A 144 -8.02 -15.67 -17.64
N GLU A 145 -8.19 -16.91 -17.19
CA GLU A 145 -8.66 -18.01 -18.04
C GLU A 145 -10.13 -17.80 -18.45
N VAL A 146 -10.94 -17.22 -17.56
CA VAL A 146 -12.35 -16.90 -17.83
C VAL A 146 -12.47 -15.59 -18.63
N GLU A 147 -11.80 -14.55 -18.19
CA GLU A 147 -11.74 -13.22 -18.86
C GLU A 147 -10.29 -12.83 -19.11
N THR A 148 -9.81 -13.09 -20.31
CA THR A 148 -8.39 -12.97 -20.69
C THR A 148 -7.77 -11.61 -20.34
N ASP A 149 -8.49 -10.51 -20.50
CA ASP A 149 -8.00 -9.14 -20.24
C ASP A 149 -8.70 -8.47 -19.07
N ASN A 150 -9.18 -9.27 -18.11
CA ASN A 150 -9.80 -8.68 -16.92
C ASN A 150 -8.86 -7.72 -16.19
N PRO A 151 -9.20 -6.42 -16.09
CA PRO A 151 -8.29 -5.41 -15.56
C PRO A 151 -8.00 -5.59 -14.06
N TYR A 152 -8.94 -6.16 -13.31
CA TYR A 152 -8.74 -6.42 -11.88
C TYR A 152 -7.76 -7.57 -11.65
N ALA A 153 -7.82 -8.61 -12.47
CA ALA A 153 -6.90 -9.74 -12.40
C ALA A 153 -5.48 -9.34 -12.85
N LEU A 154 -5.35 -8.62 -13.98
CA LEU A 154 -4.06 -8.10 -14.45
C LEU A 154 -3.42 -7.17 -13.42
N ASN A 155 -4.17 -6.19 -12.91
CA ASN A 155 -3.67 -5.27 -11.90
C ASN A 155 -3.32 -6.01 -10.60
N GLY A 156 -4.13 -6.99 -10.22
CA GLY A 156 -3.91 -7.83 -9.06
C GLY A 156 -2.59 -8.62 -9.14
N LEU A 157 -2.30 -9.24 -10.30
CA LEU A 157 -1.03 -9.93 -10.56
C LEU A 157 0.16 -8.97 -10.54
N GLY A 158 0.03 -7.80 -11.18
CA GLY A 158 1.06 -6.77 -11.12
C GLY A 158 1.39 -6.39 -9.67
N HIS A 159 0.39 -6.07 -8.87
CA HIS A 159 0.58 -5.74 -7.45
C HIS A 159 1.08 -6.93 -6.62
N LEU A 160 0.61 -8.15 -6.90
CA LEU A 160 1.08 -9.35 -6.21
C LEU A 160 2.60 -9.53 -6.39
N HIS A 161 3.06 -9.53 -7.63
CA HIS A 161 4.48 -9.64 -7.94
C HIS A 161 5.28 -8.47 -7.34
N PHE A 162 4.77 -7.24 -7.42
CA PHE A 162 5.42 -6.07 -6.83
C PHE A 162 5.56 -6.15 -5.31
N ASP A 163 4.50 -6.55 -4.58
CA ASP A 163 4.48 -6.69 -3.12
C ASP A 163 5.47 -7.75 -2.62
N PHE A 164 5.72 -8.78 -3.42
CA PHE A 164 6.69 -9.84 -3.15
C PHE A 164 8.08 -9.56 -3.76
N LYS A 165 8.29 -8.35 -4.29
CA LYS A 165 9.57 -7.87 -4.87
C LYS A 165 9.99 -8.59 -6.15
N HIS A 166 9.09 -9.25 -6.82
CA HIS A 166 9.26 -9.85 -8.14
C HIS A 166 8.97 -8.78 -9.20
N TYR A 167 9.77 -7.72 -9.22
CA TYR A 167 9.45 -6.51 -9.98
C TYR A 167 9.42 -6.74 -11.49
N SER A 168 10.34 -7.56 -12.02
CA SER A 168 10.39 -7.87 -13.44
C SER A 168 9.18 -8.67 -13.92
N GLU A 169 8.66 -9.54 -13.05
CA GLU A 169 7.48 -10.35 -13.32
C GLU A 169 6.17 -9.56 -13.23
N ALA A 170 6.17 -8.41 -12.56
CA ALA A 170 5.02 -7.51 -12.53
C ALA A 170 4.80 -6.78 -13.85
N VAL A 171 5.89 -6.49 -14.60
CA VAL A 171 5.89 -5.65 -15.81
C VAL A 171 4.92 -6.14 -16.87
N PRO A 172 4.92 -7.42 -17.35
CA PRO A 172 4.08 -7.85 -18.46
C PRO A 172 2.58 -7.74 -18.16
N TYR A 173 2.15 -7.84 -16.91
CA TYR A 173 0.73 -7.68 -16.55
C TYR A 173 0.29 -6.23 -16.67
N TRP A 174 1.12 -5.29 -16.26
CA TRP A 174 0.80 -3.87 -16.38
C TRP A 174 0.98 -3.35 -17.81
N GLU A 175 1.95 -3.87 -18.59
CA GLU A 175 2.07 -3.55 -20.02
C GLU A 175 0.80 -3.95 -20.78
N ARG A 176 0.28 -5.15 -20.53
CA ARG A 176 -0.97 -5.63 -21.11
C ARG A 176 -2.18 -4.76 -20.71
N MET A 177 -2.19 -4.19 -19.52
CA MET A 177 -3.23 -3.20 -19.14
C MET A 177 -3.15 -1.93 -19.98
N LEU A 178 -1.94 -1.47 -20.33
CA LEU A 178 -1.75 -0.26 -21.14
C LEU A 178 -2.13 -0.46 -22.61
N GLU A 179 -2.18 -1.70 -23.13
CA GLU A 179 -2.73 -1.99 -24.45
C GLU A 179 -4.19 -1.54 -24.56
N ASN A 180 -4.96 -1.73 -23.48
CA ASN A 180 -6.38 -1.36 -23.40
C ASN A 180 -6.62 0.08 -22.92
N ASP A 181 -5.77 0.60 -22.02
CA ASP A 181 -5.85 1.95 -21.46
C ASP A 181 -4.47 2.60 -21.42
N PRO A 182 -3.97 3.13 -22.56
CA PRO A 182 -2.63 3.69 -22.68
C PRO A 182 -2.38 4.94 -21.80
N LYS A 183 -3.43 5.55 -21.26
CA LYS A 183 -3.34 6.75 -20.42
C LYS A 183 -3.55 6.48 -18.94
N ASN A 184 -3.51 5.23 -18.52
CA ASN A 184 -3.68 4.86 -17.12
C ASN A 184 -2.44 5.25 -16.30
N ILE A 185 -2.46 6.46 -15.74
CA ILE A 185 -1.34 7.03 -14.98
C ILE A 185 -0.89 6.11 -13.82
N LYS A 186 -1.84 5.44 -13.15
CA LYS A 186 -1.51 4.53 -12.04
C LYS A 186 -0.68 3.33 -12.53
N VAL A 187 -1.03 2.78 -13.66
CA VAL A 187 -0.31 1.65 -14.27
C VAL A 187 1.05 2.12 -14.80
N ILE A 188 1.09 3.24 -15.51
CA ILE A 188 2.32 3.85 -16.03
C ILE A 188 3.32 4.08 -14.88
N THR A 189 2.89 4.73 -13.79
CA THR A 189 3.75 4.98 -12.64
C THR A 189 4.16 3.70 -11.91
N SER A 190 3.33 2.66 -11.92
CA SER A 190 3.68 1.34 -11.37
C SER A 190 4.79 0.65 -12.18
N LEU A 191 4.74 0.73 -13.51
CA LEU A 191 5.81 0.26 -14.39
C LEU A 191 7.13 1.01 -14.11
N GLY A 192 7.11 2.34 -14.11
CA GLY A 192 8.28 3.13 -13.75
C GLY A 192 8.85 2.74 -12.37
N ASN A 193 7.98 2.43 -11.41
CA ASN A 193 8.40 1.96 -10.09
C ASN A 193 9.04 0.57 -10.12
N CYS A 194 8.64 -0.36 -11.00
CA CYS A 194 9.33 -1.63 -11.17
C CYS A 194 10.79 -1.43 -11.56
N TYR A 195 11.03 -0.65 -12.61
CA TYR A 195 12.38 -0.32 -13.08
C TYR A 195 13.19 0.41 -12.01
N ARG A 196 12.60 1.38 -11.33
CA ARG A 196 13.25 2.08 -10.22
C ARG A 196 13.64 1.14 -9.07
N LYS A 197 12.82 0.15 -8.73
CA LYS A 197 13.10 -0.84 -7.68
C LYS A 197 14.19 -1.84 -8.07
N THR A 198 14.31 -2.18 -9.33
CA THR A 198 15.42 -2.99 -9.86
C THR A 198 16.70 -2.16 -10.08
N LYS A 199 16.67 -0.85 -9.80
CA LYS A 199 17.75 0.14 -10.05
C LYS A 199 18.05 0.38 -11.54
N ASP A 200 17.17 -0.03 -12.41
CA ASP A 200 17.20 0.39 -13.82
C ASP A 200 16.51 1.76 -13.94
N PHE A 201 17.23 2.78 -13.48
CA PHE A 201 16.68 4.13 -13.42
C PHE A 201 16.42 4.71 -14.83
N GLY A 202 17.28 4.34 -15.80
CA GLY A 202 17.10 4.77 -17.21
C GLY A 202 15.85 4.18 -17.83
N GLY A 203 15.58 2.90 -17.60
CA GLY A 203 14.35 2.23 -18.07
C GLY A 203 13.08 2.74 -17.40
N GLY A 204 13.18 3.27 -16.18
CA GLY A 204 12.03 3.81 -15.46
C GLY A 204 11.63 5.23 -15.88
N LEU A 205 12.57 6.06 -16.36
CA LEU A 205 12.32 7.47 -16.68
C LEU A 205 11.21 7.68 -17.70
N PRO A 206 11.15 6.99 -18.86
CA PRO A 206 10.13 7.23 -19.88
C PRO A 206 8.70 7.07 -19.35
N TYR A 207 8.48 6.12 -18.44
CA TYR A 207 7.16 5.93 -17.84
C TYR A 207 6.74 7.12 -16.97
N PHE A 208 7.65 7.66 -16.16
CA PHE A 208 7.33 8.83 -15.35
C PHE A 208 7.18 10.09 -16.20
N GLU A 209 7.96 10.24 -17.27
CA GLU A 209 7.83 11.33 -18.24
C GLU A 209 6.47 11.26 -18.93
N THR A 210 6.06 10.10 -19.43
CA THR A 210 4.71 9.89 -19.99
C THR A 210 3.60 10.23 -19.00
N ALA A 211 3.76 9.84 -17.73
CA ALA A 211 2.77 10.20 -16.71
C ALA A 211 2.68 11.73 -16.48
N LEU A 212 3.80 12.46 -16.58
CA LEU A 212 3.84 13.92 -16.46
C LEU A 212 3.33 14.63 -17.72
N GLU A 213 3.42 14.03 -18.90
CA GLU A 213 2.76 14.54 -20.11
C GLU A 213 1.24 14.53 -19.97
N ILE A 214 0.68 13.52 -19.29
CA ILE A 214 -0.76 13.41 -19.03
C ILE A 214 -1.19 14.31 -17.88
N GLU A 215 -0.44 14.29 -16.76
CA GLU A 215 -0.70 15.04 -15.54
C GLU A 215 0.60 15.68 -15.03
N PRO A 216 0.90 16.93 -15.41
CA PRO A 216 2.19 17.59 -15.16
C PRO A 216 2.62 17.73 -13.70
N LEU A 217 1.65 17.70 -12.77
CA LEU A 217 1.89 17.79 -11.32
C LEU A 217 1.61 16.47 -10.57
N ASN A 218 1.58 15.35 -11.28
CA ASN A 218 1.38 14.05 -10.63
C ASN A 218 2.51 13.78 -9.64
N PHE A 219 2.17 13.73 -8.35
CA PHE A 219 3.12 13.51 -7.26
C PHE A 219 3.95 12.25 -7.42
N TYR A 220 3.31 11.13 -7.80
CA TYR A 220 4.02 9.84 -7.91
C TYR A 220 5.01 9.82 -9.06
N ALA A 221 4.67 10.48 -10.17
CA ALA A 221 5.55 10.61 -11.31
C ALA A 221 6.73 11.55 -11.02
N LEU A 222 6.49 12.73 -10.43
CA LEU A 222 7.55 13.65 -9.99
C LEU A 222 8.49 12.99 -8.97
N PHE A 223 7.93 12.28 -7.98
CA PHE A 223 8.72 11.53 -7.01
C PHE A 223 9.57 10.44 -7.69
N GLY A 224 8.97 9.69 -8.61
CA GLY A 224 9.65 8.62 -9.35
C GLY A 224 10.82 9.14 -10.18
N ILE A 225 10.59 10.21 -10.93
CA ILE A 225 11.62 10.84 -11.79
C ILE A 225 12.77 11.40 -10.97
N ALA A 226 12.45 12.11 -9.88
CA ALA A 226 13.46 12.68 -8.99
C ALA A 226 14.32 11.58 -8.34
N ASP A 227 13.71 10.48 -7.93
CA ASP A 227 14.43 9.35 -7.33
C ASP A 227 15.28 8.58 -8.38
N CYS A 228 14.83 8.49 -9.65
CA CYS A 228 15.62 7.97 -10.74
C CYS A 228 16.85 8.86 -11.02
N TYR A 229 16.67 10.17 -11.14
CA TYR A 229 17.78 11.10 -11.33
C TYR A 229 18.79 11.04 -10.17
N ARG A 230 18.29 10.96 -8.92
CA ARG A 230 19.14 10.76 -7.76
C ARG A 230 19.95 9.46 -7.87
N GLY A 231 19.30 8.37 -8.29
CA GLY A 231 19.97 7.06 -8.50
C GLY A 231 21.03 7.07 -9.57
N MET A 232 20.91 7.95 -10.58
CA MET A 232 21.90 8.20 -11.65
C MET A 232 22.92 9.30 -11.30
N ASN A 233 22.95 9.82 -10.07
CA ASN A 233 23.75 10.94 -9.61
C ASN A 233 23.50 12.26 -10.38
N ARG A 234 22.36 12.40 -11.06
CA ARG A 234 21.91 13.62 -11.72
C ARG A 234 21.23 14.53 -10.70
N HIS A 235 22.04 15.09 -9.77
CA HIS A 235 21.50 15.76 -8.58
C HIS A 235 20.74 17.05 -8.91
N ARG A 236 21.10 17.78 -9.99
CA ARG A 236 20.39 18.99 -10.43
C ARG A 236 18.98 18.65 -10.91
N ASP A 237 18.86 17.68 -11.82
CA ASP A 237 17.57 17.25 -12.36
C ASP A 237 16.67 16.66 -11.26
N SER A 238 17.27 15.95 -10.29
CA SER A 238 16.56 15.45 -9.12
C SER A 238 16.02 16.59 -8.25
N LEU A 239 16.82 17.65 -8.06
CA LEU A 239 16.40 18.82 -7.29
C LEU A 239 15.24 19.55 -7.96
N ASP A 240 15.34 19.80 -9.26
CA ASP A 240 14.28 20.48 -10.02
C ASP A 240 12.93 19.75 -9.91
N ALA A 241 12.95 18.42 -9.88
CA ALA A 241 11.74 17.62 -9.68
C ALA A 241 11.23 17.67 -8.21
N TRP A 242 12.13 17.70 -7.21
CA TRP A 242 11.74 17.88 -5.81
C TRP A 242 11.13 19.27 -5.57
N GLU A 243 11.69 20.32 -6.19
CA GLU A 243 11.19 21.68 -6.05
C GLU A 243 9.77 21.83 -6.61
N LYS A 244 9.45 21.20 -7.74
CA LYS A 244 8.07 21.15 -8.26
C LYS A 244 7.08 20.52 -7.27
N ILE A 245 7.49 19.50 -6.54
CA ILE A 245 6.63 18.93 -5.48
C ILE A 245 6.46 19.93 -4.34
N LEU A 246 7.52 20.65 -3.95
CA LEU A 246 7.49 21.61 -2.87
C LEU A 246 6.71 22.90 -3.22
N GLU A 247 6.54 23.22 -4.50
CA GLU A 247 5.63 24.29 -4.95
C GLU A 247 4.17 23.97 -4.59
N ALA A 248 3.77 22.70 -4.71
CA ALA A 248 2.42 22.23 -4.39
C ALA A 248 2.23 21.93 -2.90
N ASP A 249 3.25 21.35 -2.24
CA ASP A 249 3.26 21.01 -0.82
C ASP A 249 4.54 21.49 -0.14
N PRO A 250 4.59 22.79 0.22
CA PRO A 250 5.79 23.43 0.79
C PRO A 250 6.26 22.84 2.11
N ASN A 251 5.41 22.13 2.83
CA ASN A 251 5.70 21.55 4.14
C ASN A 251 5.94 20.04 4.11
N ASN A 252 6.14 19.45 2.93
CA ASN A 252 6.48 18.04 2.81
C ASN A 252 7.88 17.76 3.34
N LYS A 253 7.96 17.38 4.61
CA LYS A 253 9.21 17.13 5.33
C LYS A 253 10.14 16.16 4.58
N VAL A 254 9.58 15.08 4.00
CA VAL A 254 10.36 14.07 3.28
C VAL A 254 11.01 14.67 2.05
N ILE A 255 10.27 15.47 1.28
CA ILE A 255 10.78 16.11 0.06
C ILE A 255 11.78 17.21 0.39
N ILE A 256 11.53 18.00 1.45
CA ILE A 256 12.49 19.00 1.92
C ILE A 256 13.84 18.35 2.26
N THR A 257 13.83 17.23 2.99
CA THR A 257 15.07 16.49 3.31
C THR A 257 15.76 15.95 2.05
N ARG A 258 14.98 15.45 1.06
CA ARG A 258 15.52 14.99 -0.24
C ARG A 258 16.15 16.11 -1.04
N ALA A 259 15.53 17.29 -1.07
CA ALA A 259 16.12 18.48 -1.70
C ALA A 259 17.41 18.90 -0.98
N GLY A 260 17.43 18.86 0.36
CA GLY A 260 18.65 19.07 1.15
C GLY A 260 19.78 18.09 0.78
N ASP A 261 19.45 16.80 0.59
CA ASP A 261 20.42 15.81 0.10
C ASP A 261 20.96 16.16 -1.31
N ALA A 262 20.07 16.63 -2.19
CA ALA A 262 20.47 17.05 -3.54
C ALA A 262 21.40 18.28 -3.49
N TYR A 263 21.06 19.31 -2.73
CA TYR A 263 21.92 20.50 -2.53
C TYR A 263 23.28 20.13 -1.94
N ARG A 264 23.32 19.26 -0.93
CA ARG A 264 24.59 18.77 -0.35
C ARG A 264 25.45 18.06 -1.40
N ASN A 265 24.87 17.22 -2.23
CA ASN A 265 25.59 16.50 -3.28
C ASN A 265 26.04 17.41 -4.43
N LEU A 266 25.38 18.55 -4.63
CA LEU A 266 25.81 19.61 -5.57
C LEU A 266 26.90 20.51 -4.98
N GLY A 267 27.24 20.35 -3.69
CA GLY A 267 28.19 21.22 -2.99
C GLY A 267 27.60 22.55 -2.50
N GLU A 268 26.30 22.77 -2.67
CA GLU A 268 25.59 23.97 -2.20
C GLU A 268 25.24 23.81 -0.70
N LEU A 269 26.31 23.79 0.16
CA LEU A 269 26.19 23.36 1.56
C LEU A 269 25.30 24.27 2.42
N GLU A 270 25.29 25.57 2.14
CA GLU A 270 24.49 26.56 2.87
C GLU A 270 23.00 26.30 2.65
N LYS A 271 22.58 26.09 1.40
CA LYS A 271 21.20 25.72 1.08
C LYS A 271 20.81 24.35 1.66
N ALA A 272 21.73 23.39 1.61
CA ALA A 272 21.49 22.08 2.21
C ALA A 272 21.20 22.23 3.73
N VAL A 273 21.97 23.05 4.45
CA VAL A 273 21.73 23.35 5.88
C VAL A 273 20.36 23.99 6.09
N GLU A 274 19.98 24.96 5.24
CA GLU A 274 18.68 25.63 5.30
C GLU A 274 17.54 24.59 5.17
N TYR A 275 17.59 23.74 4.15
CA TYR A 275 16.57 22.72 3.90
C TYR A 275 16.49 21.69 5.03
N TYR A 276 17.61 21.20 5.56
CA TYR A 276 17.59 20.27 6.69
C TYR A 276 17.01 20.93 7.95
N LYS A 277 17.36 22.19 8.26
CA LYS A 277 16.77 22.93 9.38
C LYS A 277 15.27 23.15 9.18
N ARG A 278 14.85 23.48 7.94
CA ARG A 278 13.43 23.60 7.60
C ARG A 278 12.67 22.30 7.85
N ALA A 279 13.23 21.14 7.46
CA ALA A 279 12.63 19.84 7.75
C ALA A 279 12.50 19.59 9.27
N LEU A 280 13.54 19.90 10.05
CA LEU A 280 13.55 19.73 11.50
C LEU A 280 12.60 20.68 12.23
N ASN A 281 12.32 21.84 11.68
CA ASN A 281 11.32 22.78 12.24
C ASN A 281 9.88 22.29 12.08
N ILE A 282 9.62 21.40 11.12
CA ILE A 282 8.29 20.79 10.93
C ILE A 282 8.12 19.64 11.94
N GLU A 283 9.07 18.73 11.95
CA GLU A 283 9.08 17.57 12.83
C GLU A 283 10.49 16.95 12.85
N PHE A 284 10.84 16.23 13.91
CA PHE A 284 12.10 15.49 13.97
C PHE A 284 12.28 14.58 12.73
N ASP A 285 13.45 14.72 12.08
CA ASP A 285 13.84 13.90 10.92
C ASP A 285 15.28 13.40 11.09
N LEU A 286 15.40 12.09 11.28
CA LEU A 286 16.69 11.40 11.43
C LEU A 286 17.62 11.67 10.24
N TYR A 287 17.08 11.70 9.01
CA TYR A 287 17.89 11.89 7.81
C TYR A 287 18.38 13.33 7.66
N ALA A 288 17.60 14.31 8.11
CA ALA A 288 18.02 15.71 8.16
C ALA A 288 19.17 15.90 9.16
N VAL A 289 19.12 15.28 10.34
CA VAL A 289 20.23 15.33 11.32
C VAL A 289 21.48 14.66 10.75
N ILE A 290 21.35 13.49 10.12
CA ILE A 290 22.47 12.83 9.43
C ILE A 290 23.02 13.75 8.32
N GLY A 291 22.16 14.41 7.56
CA GLY A 291 22.56 15.35 6.50
C GLY A 291 23.40 16.51 7.05
N LEU A 292 23.00 17.11 8.17
CA LEU A 292 23.76 18.17 8.86
C LEU A 292 25.12 17.65 9.37
N ALA A 293 25.16 16.47 9.98
CA ALA A 293 26.40 15.86 10.45
C ALA A 293 27.37 15.55 9.26
N LEU A 294 26.85 15.12 8.11
CA LEU A 294 27.64 14.92 6.90
C LEU A 294 28.20 16.26 6.38
N ILE A 295 27.47 17.36 6.49
CA ILE A 295 27.98 18.69 6.14
C ILE A 295 29.10 19.10 7.10
N SER A 296 28.96 18.88 8.42
CA SER A 296 30.05 19.12 9.39
C SER A 296 31.30 18.32 9.02
N LYS A 297 31.16 17.05 8.61
CA LYS A 297 32.28 16.24 8.11
C LYS A 297 32.96 16.86 6.86
N ILE A 298 32.15 17.31 5.90
CA ILE A 298 32.67 17.95 4.67
C ILE A 298 33.47 19.23 5.04
N LYS A 299 33.02 19.97 6.05
CA LYS A 299 33.72 21.17 6.57
C LYS A 299 34.92 20.84 7.46
N GLY A 300 35.18 19.56 7.75
CA GLY A 300 36.29 19.11 8.60
C GLY A 300 35.95 19.04 10.09
N ASP A 301 34.74 19.42 10.49
CA ASP A 301 34.31 19.39 11.89
C ASP A 301 33.76 17.99 12.27
N HIS A 302 34.69 17.04 12.39
CA HIS A 302 34.37 15.65 12.71
C HIS A 302 33.88 15.49 14.14
N LEU A 303 34.30 16.37 15.10
CA LEU A 303 33.83 16.29 16.48
C LEU A 303 32.34 16.63 16.58
N GLN A 304 31.89 17.71 15.94
CA GLN A 304 30.48 18.08 15.91
C GLN A 304 29.63 16.97 15.24
N ALA A 305 30.14 16.34 14.19
CA ALA A 305 29.47 15.23 13.54
C ALA A 305 29.28 14.02 14.50
N ILE A 306 30.35 13.66 15.24
CA ILE A 306 30.30 12.57 16.23
C ILE A 306 29.26 12.88 17.32
N GLU A 307 29.30 14.09 17.89
CA GLU A 307 28.37 14.53 18.95
C GLU A 307 26.91 14.36 18.49
N SER A 308 26.58 14.94 17.32
CA SER A 308 25.24 14.89 16.75
C SER A 308 24.75 13.47 16.48
N LEU A 309 25.63 12.61 15.95
CA LEU A 309 25.26 11.23 15.58
C LEU A 309 25.24 10.28 16.77
N THR A 310 26.05 10.50 17.81
CA THR A 310 26.12 9.64 19.00
C THR A 310 24.80 9.69 19.79
N GLY A 311 24.18 10.86 19.91
CA GLY A 311 22.86 11.00 20.54
C GLY A 311 21.78 10.17 19.81
N LEU A 312 21.83 10.15 18.48
CA LEU A 312 20.92 9.33 17.67
C LEU A 312 21.22 7.83 17.78
N LEU A 313 22.50 7.48 17.84
CA LEU A 313 22.92 6.08 17.98
C LEU A 313 22.49 5.49 19.33
N ALA A 314 22.44 6.29 20.38
CA ALA A 314 21.93 5.84 21.69
C ALA A 314 20.47 5.40 21.62
N GLN A 315 19.65 6.10 20.82
CA GLN A 315 18.24 5.75 20.59
C GLN A 315 18.07 4.56 19.63
N ASN A 316 19.00 4.40 18.67
CA ASN A 316 18.96 3.37 17.63
C ASN A 316 20.29 2.60 17.52
N PRO A 317 20.68 1.78 18.52
CA PRO A 317 22.02 1.21 18.63
C PRO A 317 22.41 0.25 17.49
N LYS A 318 21.42 -0.26 16.73
CA LYS A 318 21.60 -1.16 15.58
C LYS A 318 21.56 -0.43 14.22
N ASN A 319 21.57 0.90 14.21
CA ASN A 319 21.61 1.67 12.96
C ASN A 319 23.05 1.69 12.41
N HIS A 320 23.33 0.80 11.45
CA HIS A 320 24.65 0.66 10.84
C HIS A 320 25.13 1.94 10.13
N ARG A 321 24.23 2.76 9.58
CA ARG A 321 24.60 4.01 8.92
C ARG A 321 25.22 5.00 9.91
N LEU A 322 24.60 5.19 11.09
CA LEU A 322 25.15 6.03 12.14
C LEU A 322 26.52 5.53 12.61
N VAL A 323 26.62 4.22 12.83
CA VAL A 323 27.88 3.57 13.26
C VAL A 323 29.01 3.80 12.26
N ILE A 324 28.75 3.66 10.97
CA ILE A 324 29.72 3.89 9.91
C ILE A 324 30.19 5.36 9.90
N GLU A 325 29.24 6.30 9.97
CA GLU A 325 29.57 7.74 9.91
C GLU A 325 30.36 8.21 11.15
N ILE A 326 30.03 7.69 12.34
CA ILE A 326 30.78 7.96 13.58
C ILE A 326 32.19 7.37 13.51
N ALA A 327 32.33 6.08 13.13
CA ALA A 327 33.60 5.41 13.02
C ALA A 327 34.52 6.09 11.98
N ASP A 328 33.97 6.48 10.82
CA ASP A 328 34.72 7.23 9.80
C ASP A 328 35.22 8.59 10.34
N SER A 329 34.39 9.29 11.13
CA SER A 329 34.81 10.54 11.74
C SER A 329 35.94 10.33 12.76
N TYR A 330 35.90 9.29 13.59
CA TYR A 330 36.98 8.94 14.50
C TYR A 330 38.28 8.60 13.73
N ILE A 331 38.18 7.83 12.64
CA ILE A 331 39.35 7.53 11.79
C ILE A 331 39.97 8.82 11.25
N LYS A 332 39.17 9.76 10.78
CA LYS A 332 39.66 11.06 10.26
C LYS A 332 40.35 11.91 11.32
N LEU A 333 39.93 11.76 12.59
CA LEU A 333 40.57 12.39 13.74
C LEU A 333 41.82 11.64 14.26
N GLY A 334 42.20 10.51 13.64
CA GLY A 334 43.31 9.67 14.09
C GLY A 334 42.99 8.81 15.33
N ASN A 335 41.72 8.79 15.77
CA ASN A 335 41.28 8.00 16.93
C ASN A 335 40.79 6.62 16.51
N GLY A 336 41.69 5.74 16.13
CA GLY A 336 41.38 4.38 15.68
C GLY A 336 40.73 3.52 16.80
N GLU A 337 41.09 3.74 18.07
CA GLU A 337 40.56 2.99 19.20
C GLU A 337 39.05 3.23 19.36
N ALA A 338 38.61 4.49 19.33
CA ALA A 338 37.20 4.85 19.43
C ALA A 338 36.39 4.35 18.21
N ALA A 339 37.01 4.33 17.02
CA ALA A 339 36.38 3.74 15.84
C ALA A 339 36.17 2.23 16.01
N VAL A 340 37.19 1.50 16.47
CA VAL A 340 37.12 0.04 16.75
C VAL A 340 36.06 -0.26 17.83
N GLU A 341 36.02 0.52 18.90
CA GLU A 341 35.03 0.37 19.96
C GLU A 341 33.60 0.54 19.42
N THR A 342 33.36 1.59 18.63
CA THR A 342 32.04 1.89 18.02
C THR A 342 31.57 0.74 17.11
N LEU A 343 32.45 0.24 16.24
CA LEU A 343 32.13 -0.87 15.32
C LEU A 343 31.89 -2.19 16.07
N THR A 344 32.75 -2.49 17.09
CA THR A 344 32.66 -3.70 17.89
C THR A 344 31.37 -3.71 18.73
N ARG A 345 30.99 -2.57 19.33
CA ARG A 345 29.74 -2.43 20.09
C ARG A 345 28.51 -2.78 19.23
N PHE A 346 28.46 -2.27 17.99
CA PHE A 346 27.39 -2.59 17.05
C PHE A 346 27.27 -4.10 16.81
N LEU A 347 28.39 -4.79 16.53
CA LEU A 347 28.40 -6.24 16.29
C LEU A 347 28.02 -7.04 17.55
N ARG A 348 28.49 -6.64 18.75
CA ARG A 348 28.09 -7.26 20.03
C ARG A 348 26.61 -7.15 20.33
N LEU A 349 25.97 -6.08 19.89
CA LEU A 349 24.50 -5.91 19.99
C LEU A 349 23.71 -6.72 18.95
N GLY A 350 24.38 -7.55 18.18
CA GLY A 350 23.79 -8.40 17.14
C GLY A 350 23.50 -7.66 15.83
N GLY A 351 24.11 -6.48 15.61
CA GLY A 351 24.07 -5.78 14.32
C GLY A 351 24.83 -6.56 13.25
N LYS A 352 24.30 -6.58 12.01
CA LYS A 352 24.94 -7.26 10.86
C LYS A 352 25.03 -6.27 9.70
N ASN A 353 26.26 -5.98 9.24
CA ASN A 353 26.49 -5.16 8.07
C ASN A 353 27.92 -5.43 7.51
N ALA A 354 28.03 -5.70 6.22
CA ALA A 354 29.29 -6.04 5.58
C ALA A 354 30.33 -4.91 5.72
N LYS A 355 29.93 -3.65 5.45
CA LYS A 355 30.85 -2.50 5.52
C LYS A 355 31.37 -2.28 6.95
N VAL A 356 30.56 -2.46 7.98
CA VAL A 356 31.02 -2.40 9.38
C VAL A 356 32.09 -3.46 9.64
N SER A 357 31.87 -4.69 9.17
CA SER A 357 32.84 -5.77 9.34
C SER A 357 34.14 -5.53 8.56
N GLU A 358 34.07 -4.97 7.37
CA GLU A 358 35.22 -4.60 6.55
C GLU A 358 36.04 -3.48 7.22
N MET A 359 35.39 -2.42 7.71
CA MET A 359 36.05 -1.33 8.42
C MET A 359 36.76 -1.83 9.68
N LEU A 360 36.12 -2.70 10.46
CA LEU A 360 36.74 -3.26 11.65
C LEU A 360 37.98 -4.12 11.30
N LYS A 361 37.90 -4.98 10.29
CA LYS A 361 39.05 -5.76 9.82
C LYS A 361 40.21 -4.89 9.34
N TYR A 362 39.92 -3.77 8.70
CA TYR A 362 40.93 -2.84 8.24
C TYR A 362 41.69 -2.18 9.40
N LEU A 363 40.95 -1.79 10.45
CA LEU A 363 41.53 -1.12 11.64
C LEU A 363 42.28 -2.06 12.58
N GLN A 364 42.09 -3.38 12.47
CA GLN A 364 42.76 -4.40 13.28
C GLN A 364 44.03 -4.97 12.62
N LYS A 365 44.35 -4.53 11.41
CA LYS A 365 45.61 -4.86 10.72
C LYS A 365 46.72 -3.85 11.06
#